data_f30f6bae1ecefe506fdc7e9865cedf1d
#
_entry.id   f30f6bae1ecefe506fdc7e9865cedf1d
#
_cell.length_a   1.000
_cell.length_b   1.000
_cell.length_c   1.000
_cell.angle_alpha   90.00
_cell.angle_beta   90.00
_cell.angle_gamma   90.00
#
_symmetry.space_group_name_H-M   'P 1'
#
loop_
_entity.id
_entity.type
_entity.pdbx_description
1 polymer ?
#
loop_
_entity_poly.entity_id
_entity_poly.type
_entity_poly.pdbx_seq_one_letter_code
_entity_poly.pdbx_strand_id
1 'polypeptide(L)'
;MEKKLRVASLCVQGGYEPKNGEPIEVPIYQSTTFKYDNSEEMAMLFDLKKEGYFYTRLQNPTNDAVAKKIAQLEGGVGAVLTSSGQAANFYAVFNICEAGDHIVTSNEIYGGTFNLFGVTLKKLGIECTFVNPNASEEEIQKAFRPNTKVVFGETISNPGCAVLDIEKFARIAHKNGVPLIVDNTFATPINCRPFEWGADI
;
A
#
# COMPACT_ATOMS: atom_id res chain seq x y z
N MET A 1 2.95 22.75 -18.80
CA MET A 1 3.51 21.39 -18.76
C MET A 1 4.15 21.22 -17.38
N GLU A 2 3.57 20.40 -16.52
CA GLU A 2 4.20 20.01 -15.26
C GLU A 2 5.55 19.35 -15.56
N LYS A 3 6.58 19.83 -14.91
CA LYS A 3 7.94 19.34 -15.11
C LYS A 3 8.07 17.99 -14.40
N LYS A 4 8.02 16.89 -15.15
CA LYS A 4 8.20 15.54 -14.59
C LYS A 4 9.60 15.46 -13.94
N LEU A 5 9.65 15.42 -12.61
CA LEU A 5 10.88 15.33 -11.85
C LEU A 5 11.53 13.95 -12.06
N ARG A 6 12.86 13.90 -12.05
CA ARG A 6 13.60 12.63 -11.98
C ARG A 6 13.45 12.02 -10.59
N VAL A 7 13.58 10.70 -10.46
CA VAL A 7 13.46 9.97 -9.20
C VAL A 7 14.34 10.57 -8.10
N ALA A 8 15.60 10.89 -8.40
CA ALA A 8 16.51 11.53 -7.45
C ALA A 8 15.98 12.90 -6.95
N SER A 9 15.36 13.68 -7.83
CA SER A 9 14.72 14.97 -7.45
C SER A 9 13.45 14.73 -6.63
N LEU A 10 12.65 13.71 -6.94
CA LEU A 10 11.48 13.33 -6.14
C LEU A 10 11.86 12.90 -4.72
N CYS A 11 12.98 12.17 -4.54
CA CYS A 11 13.48 11.80 -3.22
C CYS A 11 13.72 13.02 -2.32
N VAL A 12 14.20 14.14 -2.91
CA VAL A 12 14.47 15.37 -2.18
C VAL A 12 13.22 16.26 -2.09
N GLN A 13 12.59 16.56 -3.22
CA GLN A 13 11.58 17.62 -3.36
C GLN A 13 10.13 17.11 -3.39
N GLY A 14 9.91 15.80 -3.51
CA GLY A 14 8.55 15.25 -3.61
C GLY A 14 7.74 15.38 -2.31
N GLY A 15 6.42 15.36 -2.45
CA GLY A 15 5.46 15.29 -1.35
C GLY A 15 5.13 16.60 -0.64
N TYR A 16 5.96 17.63 -0.77
CA TYR A 16 5.75 18.94 -0.14
C TYR A 16 6.11 20.07 -1.10
N GLU A 17 5.20 21.01 -1.24
CA GLU A 17 5.38 22.23 -2.05
C GLU A 17 5.13 23.46 -1.16
N PRO A 18 6.22 24.08 -0.62
CA PRO A 18 6.06 25.26 0.22
C PRO A 18 5.55 26.45 -0.58
N LYS A 19 4.60 27.19 -0.01
CA LYS A 19 4.11 28.46 -0.52
C LYS A 19 5.01 29.61 -0.10
N ASN A 20 4.74 30.79 -0.66
CA ASN A 20 5.50 31.98 -0.29
C ASN A 20 5.42 32.27 1.22
N GLY A 21 6.58 32.32 1.87
CA GLY A 21 6.69 32.53 3.31
C GLY A 21 6.57 31.28 4.18
N GLU A 22 6.33 30.10 3.59
CA GLU A 22 6.34 28.82 4.31
C GLU A 22 7.77 28.26 4.43
N PRO A 23 8.02 27.37 5.44
CA PRO A 23 9.28 26.66 5.56
C PRO A 23 9.60 25.84 4.31
N ILE A 24 10.88 25.77 3.94
CA ILE A 24 11.33 25.01 2.78
C ILE A 24 11.22 23.51 3.01
N GLU A 25 11.42 23.08 4.28
CA GLU A 25 11.24 21.69 4.71
C GLU A 25 9.87 21.53 5.39
N VAL A 26 9.24 20.38 5.21
CA VAL A 26 7.96 20.09 5.86
C VAL A 26 8.08 20.16 7.39
N PRO A 27 7.32 21.00 8.09
CA PRO A 27 7.35 21.07 9.55
C PRO A 27 6.82 19.77 10.18
N ILE A 28 7.32 19.45 11.38
CA ILE A 28 6.78 18.36 12.19
C ILE A 28 5.58 18.88 12.99
N TYR A 29 4.37 18.47 12.61
CA TYR A 29 3.13 18.84 13.28
C TYR A 29 2.81 17.88 14.43
N GLN A 30 3.33 18.15 15.62
CA GLN A 30 3.06 17.37 16.84
C GLN A 30 1.79 17.88 17.54
N SER A 31 0.66 17.82 16.85
CA SER A 31 -0.63 18.21 17.40
C SER A 31 -1.67 17.13 17.16
N THR A 32 -2.54 16.89 18.14
CA THR A 32 -3.66 15.95 17.99
C THR A 32 -4.80 16.60 17.24
N THR A 33 -5.07 17.89 17.50
CA THR A 33 -6.21 18.64 16.96
C THR A 33 -5.75 19.95 16.34
N PHE A 34 -6.59 20.53 15.51
CA PHE A 34 -6.34 21.78 14.80
C PHE A 34 -7.44 22.78 15.11
N LYS A 35 -7.10 24.06 15.23
CA LYS A 35 -8.04 25.14 15.56
C LYS A 35 -8.69 25.67 14.30
N TYR A 36 -10.00 25.90 14.40
CA TYR A 36 -10.79 26.66 13.42
C TYR A 36 -11.52 27.82 14.13
N ASP A 37 -11.90 28.84 13.37
CA ASP A 37 -12.48 30.05 13.95
C ASP A 37 -13.95 29.90 14.31
N ASN A 38 -14.65 28.95 13.68
CA ASN A 38 -16.08 28.71 13.92
C ASN A 38 -16.44 27.22 13.77
N SER A 39 -17.61 26.86 14.27
CA SER A 39 -18.16 25.51 14.26
C SER A 39 -18.62 25.06 12.87
N GLU A 40 -19.02 26.00 12.03
CA GLU A 40 -19.49 25.76 10.67
C GLU A 40 -18.37 25.20 9.79
N GLU A 41 -17.16 25.78 9.90
CA GLU A 41 -15.98 25.24 9.20
C GLU A 41 -15.62 23.83 9.66
N MET A 42 -15.66 23.59 10.98
CA MET A 42 -15.44 22.25 11.52
C MET A 42 -16.49 21.25 11.02
N ALA A 43 -17.77 21.63 10.98
CA ALA A 43 -18.83 20.77 10.46
C ALA A 43 -18.58 20.39 8.99
N MET A 44 -18.14 21.34 8.16
CA MET A 44 -17.82 21.05 6.76
C MET A 44 -16.66 20.04 6.61
N LEU A 45 -15.66 20.05 7.51
CA LEU A 45 -14.58 19.08 7.51
C LEU A 45 -15.06 17.68 7.90
N PHE A 46 -15.87 17.59 8.96
CA PHE A 46 -16.49 16.33 9.41
C PHE A 46 -17.43 15.73 8.35
N ASP A 47 -18.16 16.59 7.64
CA ASP A 47 -19.05 16.20 6.53
C ASP A 47 -18.29 15.90 5.22
N LEU A 48 -16.95 16.00 5.22
CA LEU A 48 -16.07 15.85 4.03
C LEU A 48 -16.42 16.81 2.87
N LYS A 49 -17.04 17.96 3.18
CA LYS A 49 -17.39 19.01 2.22
C LYS A 49 -16.26 20.01 2.00
N LYS A 50 -15.25 20.00 2.86
CA LYS A 50 -14.05 20.85 2.80
C LYS A 50 -12.84 19.99 3.15
N GLU A 51 -11.74 20.19 2.43
CA GLU A 51 -10.44 19.62 2.78
C GLU A 51 -9.80 20.38 3.93
N GLY A 52 -9.09 19.69 4.81
CA GLY A 52 -8.33 20.29 5.91
C GLY A 52 -8.06 19.31 7.04
N TYR A 53 -7.18 19.70 7.93
CA TYR A 53 -6.73 18.90 9.06
C TYR A 53 -7.54 19.26 10.29
N PHE A 54 -8.17 18.29 10.95
CA PHE A 54 -8.88 18.52 12.20
C PHE A 54 -8.47 17.56 13.31
N TYR A 55 -8.02 16.35 12.98
CA TYR A 55 -7.58 15.35 13.94
C TYR A 55 -6.47 14.45 13.35
N THR A 56 -5.32 14.38 14.01
CA THR A 56 -4.10 13.71 13.51
C THR A 56 -4.27 12.21 13.22
N ARG A 57 -5.15 11.50 13.94
CA ARG A 57 -5.43 10.10 13.61
C ARG A 57 -6.00 9.91 12.21
N LEU A 58 -6.70 10.91 11.69
CA LEU A 58 -7.29 10.87 10.35
C LEU A 58 -6.31 11.45 9.31
N GLN A 59 -5.77 12.64 9.59
CA GLN A 59 -4.87 13.33 8.69
C GLN A 59 -3.92 14.25 9.46
N ASN A 60 -2.67 14.34 9.00
CA ASN A 60 -1.66 15.23 9.56
C ASN A 60 -0.75 15.73 8.44
N PRO A 61 -0.42 17.04 8.38
CA PRO A 61 0.40 17.59 7.28
C PRO A 61 1.75 16.89 7.09
N THR A 62 2.41 16.48 8.18
CA THR A 62 3.69 15.76 8.11
C THR A 62 3.52 14.38 7.50
N ASN A 63 2.51 13.62 7.95
CA ASN A 63 2.23 12.28 7.42
C ASN A 63 1.82 12.35 5.95
N ASP A 64 0.99 13.31 5.59
CA ASP A 64 0.51 13.50 4.22
C ASP A 64 1.66 13.86 3.26
N ALA A 65 2.62 14.66 3.70
CA ALA A 65 3.80 14.99 2.91
C ALA A 65 4.63 13.72 2.60
N VAL A 66 4.81 12.83 3.59
CA VAL A 66 5.50 11.55 3.40
C VAL A 66 4.69 10.62 2.50
N ALA A 67 3.39 10.47 2.75
CA ALA A 67 2.50 9.63 1.94
C ALA A 67 2.50 10.07 0.47
N LYS A 68 2.37 11.39 0.20
CA LYS A 68 2.46 11.96 -1.15
C LYS A 68 3.80 11.67 -1.81
N LYS A 69 4.91 11.81 -1.06
CA LYS A 69 6.25 11.50 -1.59
C LYS A 69 6.36 10.04 -2.01
N ILE A 70 5.90 9.10 -1.18
CA ILE A 70 5.93 7.66 -1.51
C ILE A 70 5.03 7.38 -2.72
N ALA A 71 3.82 7.92 -2.76
CA ALA A 71 2.93 7.77 -3.92
C ALA A 71 3.58 8.26 -5.22
N GLN A 72 4.26 9.41 -5.20
CA GLN A 72 5.00 9.94 -6.35
C GLN A 72 6.18 9.05 -6.76
N LEU A 73 6.91 8.49 -5.80
CA LEU A 73 8.05 7.62 -6.05
C LEU A 73 7.60 6.28 -6.64
N GLU A 74 6.56 5.68 -6.12
CA GLU A 74 5.98 4.43 -6.63
C GLU A 74 5.21 4.64 -7.94
N GLY A 75 4.73 5.86 -8.22
CA GLY A 75 3.84 6.14 -9.36
C GLY A 75 2.38 5.80 -9.09
N GLY A 76 2.01 5.70 -7.81
CA GLY A 76 0.64 5.42 -7.36
C GLY A 76 -0.23 6.68 -7.27
N VAL A 77 -1.53 6.49 -7.12
CA VAL A 77 -2.53 7.57 -7.01
C VAL A 77 -2.62 8.16 -5.60
N GLY A 78 -2.14 7.42 -4.59
CA GLY A 78 -2.13 7.83 -3.19
C GLY A 78 -1.40 6.84 -2.32
N ALA A 79 -1.17 7.20 -1.06
CA ALA A 79 -0.58 6.33 -0.06
C ALA A 79 -1.13 6.63 1.33
N VAL A 80 -1.06 5.65 2.22
CA VAL A 80 -1.42 5.76 3.63
C VAL A 80 -0.26 5.25 4.47
N LEU A 81 0.08 5.97 5.53
CA LEU A 81 1.11 5.56 6.47
C LEU A 81 0.52 4.71 7.60
N THR A 82 1.24 3.66 7.97
CA THR A 82 0.89 2.77 9.08
C THR A 82 2.05 2.71 10.09
N SER A 83 1.79 2.12 11.26
CA SER A 83 2.79 1.99 12.34
C SER A 83 3.88 0.96 12.04
N SER A 84 3.69 0.08 11.06
CA SER A 84 4.65 -0.95 10.65
C SER A 84 4.28 -1.53 9.28
N GLY A 85 5.25 -2.19 8.61
CA GLY A 85 4.99 -2.94 7.39
C GLY A 85 3.97 -4.07 7.58
N GLN A 86 3.97 -4.75 8.75
CA GLN A 86 2.94 -5.75 9.06
C GLN A 86 1.55 -5.14 9.20
N ALA A 87 1.42 -3.92 9.73
CA ALA A 87 0.17 -3.19 9.74
C ALA A 87 -0.27 -2.80 8.33
N ALA A 88 0.68 -2.43 7.44
CA ALA A 88 0.40 -2.15 6.04
C ALA A 88 -0.17 -3.38 5.33
N ASN A 89 0.51 -4.53 5.45
CA ASN A 89 0.05 -5.80 4.87
C ASN A 89 -1.32 -6.23 5.42
N PHE A 90 -1.52 -6.09 6.73
CA PHE A 90 -2.81 -6.40 7.36
C PHE A 90 -3.93 -5.52 6.80
N TYR A 91 -3.76 -4.19 6.80
CA TYR A 91 -4.80 -3.28 6.34
C TYR A 91 -5.07 -3.35 4.84
N ALA A 92 -4.04 -3.56 4.01
CA ALA A 92 -4.21 -3.72 2.58
C ALA A 92 -5.11 -4.92 2.25
N VAL A 93 -4.89 -6.06 2.93
CA VAL A 93 -5.71 -7.26 2.76
C VAL A 93 -7.07 -7.12 3.43
N PHE A 94 -7.11 -6.66 4.69
CA PHE A 94 -8.35 -6.57 5.49
C PHE A 94 -9.34 -5.55 4.95
N ASN A 95 -8.87 -4.55 4.18
CA ASN A 95 -9.74 -3.60 3.48
C ASN A 95 -10.51 -4.25 2.30
N ILE A 96 -10.01 -5.37 1.78
CA ILE A 96 -10.57 -6.05 0.60
C ILE A 96 -11.33 -7.32 1.00
N CYS A 97 -10.83 -8.03 2.02
CA CYS A 97 -11.32 -9.33 2.44
C CYS A 97 -12.18 -9.26 3.70
N GLU A 98 -13.23 -10.06 3.72
CA GLU A 98 -14.11 -10.28 4.87
C GLU A 98 -14.03 -11.74 5.34
N ALA A 99 -14.70 -12.06 6.45
CA ALA A 99 -14.82 -13.44 6.92
C ALA A 99 -15.50 -14.32 5.86
N GLY A 100 -14.88 -15.41 5.50
CA GLY A 100 -15.30 -16.31 4.41
C GLY A 100 -14.56 -16.09 3.10
N ASP A 101 -13.75 -15.04 2.98
CA ASP A 101 -12.94 -14.77 1.78
C ASP A 101 -11.61 -15.54 1.79
N HIS A 102 -10.96 -15.52 0.64
CA HIS A 102 -9.75 -16.28 0.38
C HIS A 102 -8.67 -15.43 -0.30
N ILE A 103 -7.41 -15.72 0.05
CA ILE A 103 -6.20 -15.08 -0.50
C ILE A 103 -5.35 -16.13 -1.21
N VAL A 104 -4.78 -15.78 -2.36
CA VAL A 104 -3.68 -16.52 -2.99
C VAL A 104 -2.39 -15.73 -2.79
N THR A 105 -1.34 -16.34 -2.25
CA THR A 105 -0.07 -15.66 -2.00
C THR A 105 1.12 -16.53 -2.39
N SER A 106 2.23 -15.90 -2.78
CA SER A 106 3.52 -16.58 -2.87
C SER A 106 3.88 -17.21 -1.52
N ASN A 107 4.48 -18.39 -1.55
CA ASN A 107 5.08 -19.00 -0.35
C ASN A 107 6.49 -18.44 -0.04
N GLU A 108 7.09 -17.73 -1.00
CA GLU A 108 8.34 -16.99 -0.86
C GLU A 108 8.05 -15.57 -0.41
N ILE A 109 7.75 -15.39 0.89
CA ILE A 109 7.46 -14.10 1.52
C ILE A 109 8.08 -14.07 2.93
N TYR A 110 8.15 -12.89 3.52
CA TYR A 110 8.62 -12.69 4.88
C TYR A 110 7.85 -13.56 5.88
N GLY A 111 8.57 -14.22 6.80
CA GLY A 111 7.98 -15.14 7.77
C GLY A 111 6.89 -14.52 8.66
N GLY A 112 6.98 -13.22 8.96
CA GLY A 112 5.92 -12.48 9.67
C GLY A 112 4.64 -12.39 8.84
N THR A 113 4.73 -12.12 7.54
CA THR A 113 3.59 -12.07 6.62
C THR A 113 3.03 -13.46 6.36
N PHE A 114 3.88 -14.47 6.25
CA PHE A 114 3.46 -15.86 6.16
C PHE A 114 2.59 -16.26 7.36
N ASN A 115 3.04 -15.92 8.57
CA ASN A 115 2.29 -16.17 9.80
C ASN A 115 1.02 -15.31 9.90
N LEU A 116 1.08 -14.05 9.45
CA LEU A 116 -0.09 -13.17 9.38
C LEU A 116 -1.21 -13.82 8.56
N PHE A 117 -0.91 -14.28 7.35
CA PHE A 117 -1.90 -14.86 6.43
C PHE A 117 -2.31 -16.28 6.81
N GLY A 118 -1.35 -17.14 7.16
CA GLY A 118 -1.62 -18.55 7.46
C GLY A 118 -2.25 -18.80 8.82
N VAL A 119 -2.04 -17.90 9.79
CA VAL A 119 -2.48 -18.11 11.19
C VAL A 119 -3.40 -17.00 11.67
N THR A 120 -2.97 -15.73 11.55
CA THR A 120 -3.70 -14.62 12.18
C THR A 120 -5.00 -14.30 11.43
N LEU A 121 -4.96 -14.14 10.12
CA LEU A 121 -6.15 -13.86 9.30
C LEU A 121 -7.14 -15.04 9.30
N LYS A 122 -6.63 -16.27 9.43
CA LYS A 122 -7.50 -17.45 9.59
C LYS A 122 -8.39 -17.37 10.83
N LYS A 123 -7.93 -16.76 11.93
CA LYS A 123 -8.74 -16.51 13.12
C LYS A 123 -9.87 -15.50 12.87
N LEU A 124 -9.73 -14.68 11.86
CA LEU A 124 -10.73 -13.70 11.39
C LEU A 124 -11.64 -14.29 10.29
N GLY A 125 -11.49 -15.58 9.98
CA GLY A 125 -12.29 -16.25 8.96
C GLY A 125 -11.80 -16.04 7.52
N ILE A 126 -10.62 -15.49 7.31
CA ILE A 126 -10.02 -15.29 5.99
C ILE A 126 -9.03 -16.43 5.74
N GLU A 127 -9.24 -17.20 4.67
CA GLU A 127 -8.38 -18.32 4.31
C GLU A 127 -7.28 -17.91 3.32
N CYS A 128 -6.16 -18.65 3.34
CA CYS A 128 -5.02 -18.39 2.48
C CYS A 128 -4.49 -19.68 1.85
N THR A 129 -4.19 -19.63 0.54
CA THR A 129 -3.43 -20.67 -0.16
C THR A 129 -2.08 -20.11 -0.60
N PHE A 130 -1.01 -20.77 -0.14
CA PHE A 130 0.35 -20.45 -0.54
C PHE A 130 0.73 -21.22 -1.80
N VAL A 131 1.31 -20.52 -2.78
CA VAL A 131 1.74 -21.09 -4.06
C VAL A 131 3.24 -20.88 -4.28
N ASN A 132 3.87 -21.79 -4.99
CA ASN A 132 5.25 -21.61 -5.43
C ASN A 132 5.28 -20.52 -6.53
N PRO A 133 6.01 -19.39 -6.36
CA PRO A 133 6.06 -18.33 -7.36
C PRO A 133 6.70 -18.78 -8.68
N ASN A 134 7.49 -19.86 -8.67
CA ASN A 134 8.11 -20.44 -9.84
C ASN A 134 7.24 -21.49 -10.56
N ALA A 135 6.08 -21.82 -10.01
CA ALA A 135 5.13 -22.73 -10.66
C ALA A 135 4.56 -22.13 -11.97
N SER A 136 4.01 -23.00 -12.81
CA SER A 136 3.33 -22.55 -14.02
C SER A 136 2.05 -21.74 -13.70
N GLU A 137 1.59 -20.94 -14.65
CA GLU A 137 0.32 -20.18 -14.48
C GLU A 137 -0.85 -21.11 -14.21
N GLU A 138 -0.90 -22.29 -14.87
CA GLU A 138 -1.94 -23.29 -14.69
C GLU A 138 -1.93 -23.89 -13.26
N GLU A 139 -0.74 -24.07 -12.68
CA GLU A 139 -0.63 -24.56 -11.30
C GLU A 139 -1.07 -23.50 -10.29
N ILE A 140 -0.64 -22.26 -10.48
CA ILE A 140 -1.07 -21.14 -9.62
C ILE A 140 -2.60 -20.92 -9.75
N GLN A 141 -3.15 -21.07 -10.96
CA GLN A 141 -4.58 -20.93 -11.20
C GLN A 141 -5.42 -21.95 -10.41
N LYS A 142 -4.91 -23.14 -10.12
CA LYS A 142 -5.61 -24.17 -9.31
C LYS A 142 -5.82 -23.73 -7.85
N ALA A 143 -5.06 -22.75 -7.36
CA ALA A 143 -5.21 -22.22 -6.01
C ALA A 143 -6.41 -21.27 -5.86
N PHE A 144 -6.95 -20.76 -6.97
CA PHE A 144 -8.09 -19.84 -6.94
C PHE A 144 -9.40 -20.54 -6.64
N ARG A 145 -10.21 -19.89 -5.82
CA ARG A 145 -11.55 -20.32 -5.41
C ARG A 145 -12.57 -19.24 -5.79
N PRO A 146 -13.87 -19.54 -5.83
CA PRO A 146 -14.90 -18.53 -6.11
C PRO A 146 -14.90 -17.33 -5.16
N ASN A 147 -14.41 -17.53 -3.93
CA ASN A 147 -14.27 -16.52 -2.88
C ASN A 147 -12.85 -15.91 -2.79
N THR A 148 -11.96 -16.14 -3.75
CA THR A 148 -10.66 -15.46 -3.79
C THR A 148 -10.86 -13.98 -4.10
N LYS A 149 -10.27 -13.10 -3.29
CA LYS A 149 -10.42 -11.64 -3.39
C LYS A 149 -9.14 -10.92 -3.71
N VAL A 150 -7.97 -11.52 -3.46
CA VAL A 150 -6.69 -10.85 -3.60
C VAL A 150 -5.57 -11.84 -3.86
N VAL A 151 -4.57 -11.40 -4.61
CA VAL A 151 -3.28 -12.05 -4.76
C VAL A 151 -2.22 -11.22 -4.06
N PHE A 152 -1.28 -11.86 -3.38
CA PHE A 152 -0.20 -11.17 -2.66
C PHE A 152 1.17 -11.77 -3.00
N GLY A 153 2.20 -10.91 -3.05
CA GLY A 153 3.58 -11.33 -3.18
C GLY A 153 4.56 -10.26 -2.67
N GLU A 154 5.84 -10.61 -2.59
CA GLU A 154 6.92 -9.67 -2.28
C GLU A 154 7.84 -9.54 -3.50
N THR A 155 8.26 -8.32 -3.81
CA THR A 155 9.19 -8.06 -4.93
C THR A 155 10.45 -8.92 -4.82
N ILE A 156 11.05 -8.95 -3.62
CA ILE A 156 12.21 -9.76 -3.26
C ILE A 156 11.94 -10.36 -1.88
N SER A 157 11.88 -11.68 -1.79
CA SER A 157 11.49 -12.39 -0.56
C SER A 157 12.57 -12.33 0.52
N ASN A 158 12.12 -12.34 1.78
CA ASN A 158 12.97 -12.43 2.96
C ASN A 158 12.73 -13.78 3.70
N PRO A 159 13.73 -14.65 3.89
CA PRO A 159 15.17 -14.47 3.61
C PRO A 159 15.64 -15.05 2.28
N GLY A 160 14.76 -15.66 1.48
CA GLY A 160 15.12 -16.46 0.31
C GLY A 160 15.69 -15.67 -0.86
N CYS A 161 15.53 -14.34 -0.88
CA CYS A 161 15.94 -13.46 -1.99
C CYS A 161 15.35 -13.88 -3.35
N ALA A 162 14.25 -14.64 -3.36
CA ALA A 162 13.54 -14.96 -4.58
C ALA A 162 12.86 -13.71 -5.14
N VAL A 163 13.01 -13.50 -6.45
CA VAL A 163 12.39 -12.36 -7.16
C VAL A 163 11.06 -12.80 -7.74
N LEU A 164 10.01 -12.03 -7.44
CA LEU A 164 8.66 -12.29 -7.96
C LEU A 164 8.56 -11.86 -9.42
N ASP A 165 8.02 -12.72 -10.27
CA ASP A 165 7.53 -12.34 -11.59
C ASP A 165 6.18 -11.62 -11.43
N ILE A 166 6.27 -10.28 -11.24
CA ILE A 166 5.10 -9.43 -10.95
C ILE A 166 4.11 -9.47 -12.12
N GLU A 167 4.59 -9.41 -13.38
CA GLU A 167 3.71 -9.46 -14.56
C GLU A 167 2.92 -10.76 -14.64
N LYS A 168 3.55 -11.90 -14.32
CA LYS A 168 2.86 -13.19 -14.28
C LYS A 168 1.77 -13.19 -13.22
N PHE A 169 2.07 -12.74 -12.01
CA PHE A 169 1.10 -12.68 -10.92
C PHE A 169 -0.02 -11.68 -11.20
N ALA A 170 0.28 -10.53 -11.80
CA ALA A 170 -0.71 -9.55 -12.23
C ALA A 170 -1.66 -10.12 -13.28
N ARG A 171 -1.13 -10.77 -14.33
CA ARG A 171 -1.97 -11.43 -15.35
C ARG A 171 -2.91 -12.46 -14.74
N ILE A 172 -2.42 -13.29 -13.82
CA ILE A 172 -3.24 -14.31 -13.15
C ILE A 172 -4.30 -13.64 -12.27
N ALA A 173 -3.94 -12.65 -11.47
CA ALA A 173 -4.86 -11.91 -10.61
C ALA A 173 -5.99 -11.26 -11.43
N HIS A 174 -5.63 -10.49 -12.44
CA HIS A 174 -6.58 -9.76 -13.28
C HIS A 174 -7.47 -10.69 -14.11
N LYS A 175 -6.96 -11.83 -14.58
CA LYS A 175 -7.76 -12.87 -15.23
C LYS A 175 -8.88 -13.40 -14.33
N ASN A 176 -8.66 -13.41 -13.01
CA ASN A 176 -9.64 -13.82 -12.00
C ASN A 176 -10.44 -12.64 -11.43
N GLY A 177 -10.24 -11.41 -11.93
CA GLY A 177 -10.97 -10.22 -11.51
C GLY A 177 -10.59 -9.72 -10.10
N VAL A 178 -9.39 -10.04 -9.61
CA VAL A 178 -8.91 -9.65 -8.28
C VAL A 178 -7.60 -8.85 -8.38
N PRO A 179 -7.32 -7.94 -7.43
CA PRO A 179 -6.09 -7.16 -7.42
C PRO A 179 -4.87 -7.97 -6.98
N LEU A 180 -3.69 -7.50 -7.42
CA LEU A 180 -2.39 -7.92 -6.93
C LEU A 180 -1.82 -6.88 -5.96
N ILE A 181 -1.52 -7.31 -4.74
CA ILE A 181 -0.77 -6.55 -3.73
C ILE A 181 0.69 -6.99 -3.75
N VAL A 182 1.62 -6.05 -3.77
CA VAL A 182 3.06 -6.35 -3.76
C VAL A 182 3.76 -5.59 -2.63
N ASP A 183 4.33 -6.33 -1.69
CA ASP A 183 5.25 -5.76 -0.69
C ASP A 183 6.60 -5.45 -1.35
N ASN A 184 6.89 -4.16 -1.52
CA ASN A 184 8.08 -3.65 -2.20
C ASN A 184 9.19 -3.23 -1.22
N THR A 185 9.20 -3.76 -0.01
CA THR A 185 10.11 -3.36 1.07
C THR A 185 11.58 -3.43 0.67
N PHE A 186 12.02 -4.54 0.07
CA PHE A 186 13.44 -4.74 -0.24
C PHE A 186 13.90 -4.01 -1.50
N ALA A 187 13.11 -4.02 -2.55
CA ALA A 187 13.47 -3.34 -3.79
C ALA A 187 13.36 -1.82 -3.66
N THR A 188 12.39 -1.33 -2.93
CA THR A 188 11.99 0.08 -2.85
C THR A 188 11.63 0.67 -4.22
N PRO A 189 10.96 1.82 -4.31
CA PRO A 189 10.61 2.44 -5.59
C PRO A 189 11.83 2.90 -6.41
N ILE A 190 13.03 2.82 -5.84
CA ILE A 190 14.27 3.15 -6.54
C ILE A 190 14.71 2.02 -7.48
N ASN A 191 14.56 0.76 -7.03
CA ASN A 191 14.99 -0.41 -7.79
C ASN A 191 13.84 -1.08 -8.56
N CYS A 192 12.61 -1.01 -8.03
CA CYS A 192 11.43 -1.56 -8.69
C CYS A 192 10.19 -0.72 -8.33
N ARG A 193 9.31 -0.52 -9.29
CA ARG A 193 7.99 0.07 -9.13
C ARG A 193 6.94 -0.94 -9.54
N PRO A 194 6.35 -1.67 -8.62
CA PRO A 194 5.42 -2.76 -8.94
C PRO A 194 4.23 -2.35 -9.81
N PHE A 195 3.77 -1.10 -9.71
CA PHE A 195 2.69 -0.57 -10.57
C PHE A 195 3.06 -0.57 -12.06
N GLU A 196 4.32 -0.37 -12.42
CA GLU A 196 4.78 -0.42 -13.81
C GLU A 196 4.71 -1.85 -14.40
N TRP A 197 4.59 -2.87 -13.52
CA TRP A 197 4.53 -4.29 -13.83
C TRP A 197 3.13 -4.90 -13.59
N GLY A 198 2.14 -4.07 -13.28
CA GLY A 198 0.75 -4.48 -13.16
C GLY A 198 0.26 -4.76 -11.73
N ALA A 199 1.02 -4.44 -10.70
CA ALA A 199 0.47 -4.43 -9.34
C ALA A 199 -0.60 -3.34 -9.19
N ASP A 200 -1.56 -3.56 -8.28
CA ASP A 200 -2.67 -2.63 -8.01
C ASP A 200 -2.46 -1.89 -6.68
N ILE A 201 -1.76 -2.55 -5.73
CA ILE A 201 -1.48 -2.02 -4.38
C ILE A 201 -0.05 -2.39 -3.99
#